data_1f69cc6aefd8c726370214da07a5e3ff
#
_entry.id   1f69cc6aefd8c726370214da07a5e3ff
#
_cell.length_a   1.000
_cell.length_b   1.000
_cell.length_c   1.000
_cell.angle_alpha   90.00
_cell.angle_beta   90.00
_cell.angle_gamma   90.00
#
_symmetry.space_group_name_H-M   'P 1'
#
loop_
_entity.id
_entity.type
_entity.pdbx_description
1 polymer ?
#
loop_
_entity_poly.entity_id
_entity_poly.type
_entity_poly.pdbx_seq_one_letter_code
_entity_poly.pdbx_strand_id
1 'polypeptide(L)'
;LLTRLNLPAQRLLENPQPKDFSDILEGVRGTELEPAINGQLLRTMSKAIYSEKNIGHFGLVLDNYAHFTSPIRRYPDLAIHRILSSYLAGSPKEKLKKRYGSFVPAASKNASQMEQNAMNIERDCEDCYKAEYMSGFIGQSFTGRITGVTSFGFFVELENSVEGLVSINDLPVGDYQLEEGIELKDSLSGNFYRIGQSQQVTVASVDVSAGQVNFTLA
;
A
#
# COMPACT_ATOMS: atom_id res chain seq x y z
N LEU A 1 2.66 16.86 1.15
CA LEU A 1 1.91 16.53 2.38
C LEU A 1 2.71 16.85 3.63
N LEU A 2 3.83 16.16 3.92
CA LEU A 2 4.61 16.30 5.15
C LEU A 2 5.08 17.73 5.41
N THR A 3 5.51 18.45 4.37
CA THR A 3 5.97 19.84 4.47
C THR A 3 4.85 20.80 4.91
N ARG A 4 3.61 20.61 4.41
CA ARG A 4 2.43 21.40 4.84
C ARG A 4 2.02 21.13 6.29
N LEU A 5 2.32 19.94 6.79
CA LEU A 5 2.04 19.53 8.16
C LEU A 5 3.17 19.91 9.12
N ASN A 6 4.17 20.69 8.67
CA ASN A 6 5.38 21.03 9.43
C ASN A 6 6.16 19.81 9.96
N LEU A 7 6.05 18.67 9.27
CA LEU A 7 6.80 17.47 9.60
C LEU A 7 8.17 17.50 8.91
N PRO A 8 9.23 16.94 9.51
CA PRO A 8 10.60 17.00 9.02
C PRO A 8 10.81 16.13 7.77
N ALA A 9 10.30 16.60 6.61
CA ALA A 9 10.32 15.85 5.35
C ALA A 9 11.63 16.03 4.56
N GLN A 10 12.45 17.03 4.85
CA GLN A 10 13.59 17.40 4.02
C GLN A 10 14.63 16.28 3.93
N ARG A 11 14.86 15.54 5.01
CA ARG A 11 15.78 14.40 5.03
C ARG A 11 15.32 13.22 4.18
N LEU A 12 13.99 13.06 3.99
CA LEU A 12 13.45 12.00 3.14
C LEU A 12 13.71 12.21 1.65
N LEU A 13 14.04 13.44 1.22
CA LEU A 13 14.26 13.77 -0.18
C LEU A 13 15.68 13.46 -0.67
N GLU A 14 16.67 13.47 0.21
CA GLU A 14 18.08 13.34 -0.18
C GLU A 14 18.61 11.92 0.01
N ASN A 15 18.52 11.37 1.21
CA ASN A 15 18.99 10.02 1.53
C ASN A 15 18.25 9.50 2.77
N PRO A 16 17.00 9.02 2.63
CA PRO A 16 16.17 8.65 3.76
C PRO A 16 16.78 7.49 4.56
N GLN A 17 16.85 7.66 5.87
CA GLN A 17 17.23 6.61 6.80
C GLN A 17 16.00 6.05 7.51
N PRO A 18 16.00 4.79 7.97
CA PRO A 18 14.88 4.22 8.71
C PRO A 18 14.42 5.07 9.90
N LYS A 19 15.38 5.74 10.55
CA LYS A 19 15.11 6.65 11.68
C LYS A 19 14.26 7.86 11.27
N ASP A 20 14.47 8.40 10.08
CA ASP A 20 13.72 9.58 9.61
C ASP A 20 12.22 9.25 9.46
N PHE A 21 11.89 8.02 9.05
CA PHE A 21 10.52 7.53 9.02
C PHE A 21 9.95 7.34 10.43
N SER A 22 10.72 6.75 11.34
CA SER A 22 10.30 6.56 12.75
C SER A 22 10.01 7.89 13.44
N ASP A 23 10.85 8.89 13.24
CA ASP A 23 10.69 10.23 13.82
C ASP A 23 9.39 10.90 13.32
N ILE A 24 9.04 10.71 12.03
CA ILE A 24 7.78 11.22 11.48
C ILE A 24 6.58 10.48 12.07
N LEU A 25 6.64 9.14 12.11
CA LEU A 25 5.56 8.31 12.65
C LEU A 25 5.30 8.60 14.12
N GLU A 26 6.36 8.83 14.90
CA GLU A 26 6.26 9.20 16.31
C GLU A 26 5.67 10.61 16.49
N GLY A 27 6.04 11.55 15.61
CA GLY A 27 5.51 12.92 15.62
C GLY A 27 4.01 13.03 15.34
N VAL A 28 3.41 12.04 14.68
CA VAL A 28 1.96 12.04 14.38
C VAL A 28 1.15 11.07 15.23
N ARG A 29 1.81 10.30 16.08
CA ARG A 29 1.20 9.26 16.91
C ARG A 29 0.10 9.83 17.80
N GLY A 30 -1.09 9.20 17.78
CA GLY A 30 -2.25 9.64 18.56
C GLY A 30 -2.97 10.87 18.01
N THR A 31 -2.56 11.41 16.87
CA THR A 31 -3.25 12.52 16.20
C THR A 31 -4.23 12.00 15.15
N GLU A 32 -5.17 12.83 14.74
CA GLU A 32 -6.10 12.51 13.64
C GLU A 32 -5.40 12.26 12.30
N LEU A 33 -4.15 12.74 12.15
CA LEU A 33 -3.35 12.61 10.95
C LEU A 33 -2.60 11.27 10.88
N GLU A 34 -2.47 10.54 11.98
CA GLU A 34 -1.68 9.31 12.06
C GLU A 34 -2.06 8.28 10.97
N PRO A 35 -3.35 7.91 10.78
CA PRO A 35 -3.72 6.94 9.76
C PRO A 35 -3.37 7.40 8.33
N ALA A 36 -3.61 8.68 8.03
CA ALA A 36 -3.34 9.26 6.72
C ALA A 36 -1.83 9.31 6.43
N ILE A 37 -1.00 9.72 7.39
CA ILE A 37 0.45 9.76 7.23
C ILE A 37 1.03 8.36 7.12
N ASN A 38 0.58 7.41 7.94
CA ASN A 38 1.00 6.02 7.87
C ASN A 38 0.72 5.43 6.48
N GLY A 39 -0.49 5.62 5.96
CA GLY A 39 -0.88 5.17 4.63
C GLY A 39 -0.02 5.80 3.52
N GLN A 40 0.23 7.10 3.58
CA GLN A 40 1.05 7.80 2.59
C GLN A 40 2.52 7.37 2.65
N LEU A 41 3.12 7.25 3.82
CA LEU A 41 4.49 6.75 3.97
C LEU A 41 4.62 5.33 3.42
N LEU A 42 3.67 4.46 3.72
CA LEU A 42 3.68 3.09 3.22
C LEU A 42 3.61 3.04 1.68
N ARG A 43 2.81 3.90 1.06
CA ARG A 43 2.70 4.00 -0.42
C ARG A 43 3.98 4.50 -1.08
N THR A 44 4.82 5.27 -0.38
CA THR A 44 6.11 5.77 -0.91
C THR A 44 7.23 4.76 -0.78
N MET A 45 7.09 3.73 0.06
CA MET A 45 8.12 2.71 0.25
C MET A 45 8.20 1.78 -0.96
N SER A 46 9.42 1.45 -1.35
CA SER A 46 9.66 0.46 -2.40
C SER A 46 9.14 -0.90 -1.96
N LYS A 47 8.48 -1.59 -2.89
CA LYS A 47 8.05 -2.97 -2.66
C LYS A 47 9.27 -3.88 -2.50
N ALA A 48 9.16 -4.92 -1.68
CA ALA A 48 10.18 -5.94 -1.54
C ALA A 48 10.43 -6.66 -2.87
N ILE A 49 11.70 -6.88 -3.19
CA ILE A 49 12.13 -7.62 -4.38
C ILE A 49 13.10 -8.73 -3.99
N TYR A 50 13.06 -9.82 -4.72
CA TYR A 50 14.09 -10.84 -4.66
C TYR A 50 15.19 -10.52 -5.68
N SER A 51 16.45 -10.65 -5.27
CA SER A 51 17.62 -10.31 -6.10
C SER A 51 18.76 -11.29 -5.83
N GLU A 52 19.61 -11.50 -6.84
CA GLU A 52 20.89 -12.16 -6.67
C GLU A 52 21.92 -11.30 -5.93
N LYS A 53 21.66 -9.99 -5.83
CA LYS A 53 22.51 -9.05 -5.11
C LYS A 53 21.98 -8.88 -3.67
N ASN A 54 22.90 -8.88 -2.73
CA ASN A 54 22.55 -8.51 -1.37
C ASN A 54 22.32 -6.99 -1.29
N ILE A 55 21.08 -6.60 -1.11
CA ILE A 55 20.65 -5.20 -0.97
C ILE A 55 20.27 -4.83 0.47
N GLY A 56 20.44 -5.78 1.41
CA GLY A 56 20.01 -5.62 2.79
C GLY A 56 18.49 -5.55 2.95
N HIS A 57 18.05 -5.10 4.09
CA HIS A 57 16.63 -4.84 4.38
C HIS A 57 16.47 -3.50 5.09
N PHE A 58 15.98 -2.50 4.36
CA PHE A 58 15.85 -1.13 4.86
C PHE A 58 15.03 -1.04 6.16
N GLY A 59 13.81 -1.57 6.16
CA GLY A 59 12.91 -1.47 7.32
C GLY A 59 13.35 -2.26 8.57
N LEU A 60 14.18 -3.31 8.41
CA LEU A 60 14.74 -4.07 9.52
C LEU A 60 16.16 -3.59 9.89
N VAL A 61 16.72 -2.66 9.13
CA VAL A 61 18.11 -2.15 9.33
C VAL A 61 19.13 -3.28 9.34
N LEU A 62 19.02 -4.21 8.38
CA LEU A 62 19.90 -5.37 8.25
C LEU A 62 20.73 -5.27 6.96
N ASP A 63 22.05 -5.41 7.09
CA ASP A 63 22.96 -5.42 5.94
C ASP A 63 22.83 -6.70 5.10
N ASN A 64 22.45 -7.80 5.73
CA ASN A 64 22.28 -9.11 5.09
C ASN A 64 20.91 -9.66 5.46
N TYR A 65 20.09 -9.92 4.48
CA TYR A 65 18.75 -10.46 4.70
C TYR A 65 18.33 -11.40 3.58
N ALA A 66 17.68 -12.47 3.94
CA ALA A 66 17.03 -13.37 3.00
C ALA A 66 15.80 -14.01 3.63
N HIS A 67 14.77 -14.24 2.86
CA HIS A 67 13.67 -15.09 3.24
C HIS A 67 14.15 -16.55 3.35
N PHE A 68 13.86 -17.23 4.47
CA PHE A 68 14.38 -18.58 4.73
C PHE A 68 13.36 -19.52 5.37
N THR A 69 12.44 -19.01 6.15
CA THR A 69 11.65 -19.79 7.11
C THR A 69 10.32 -20.32 6.58
N SER A 70 9.94 -20.00 5.34
CA SER A 70 8.63 -20.39 4.76
C SER A 70 8.74 -21.07 3.39
N PRO A 71 9.52 -22.16 3.22
CA PRO A 71 9.77 -22.80 1.94
C PRO A 71 8.55 -23.48 1.33
N ILE A 72 7.48 -23.70 2.10
CA ILE A 72 6.22 -24.30 1.62
C ILE A 72 5.47 -23.32 0.70
N ARG A 73 5.48 -22.02 1.05
CA ARG A 73 4.72 -21.00 0.34
C ARG A 73 5.56 -19.95 -0.39
N ARG A 74 6.87 -19.90 -0.14
CA ARG A 74 7.78 -18.97 -0.80
C ARG A 74 8.89 -19.72 -1.53
N TYR A 75 8.86 -19.64 -2.85
CA TYR A 75 9.86 -20.28 -3.69
C TYR A 75 11.30 -19.83 -3.45
N PRO A 76 11.59 -18.53 -3.17
CA PRO A 76 12.94 -18.09 -2.82
C PRO A 76 13.53 -18.79 -1.61
N ASP A 77 12.75 -19.05 -0.57
CA ASP A 77 13.17 -19.82 0.60
C ASP A 77 13.63 -21.23 0.19
N LEU A 78 12.81 -21.90 -0.61
CA LEU A 78 13.15 -23.25 -1.13
C LEU A 78 14.42 -23.23 -1.99
N ALA A 79 14.60 -22.18 -2.82
CA ALA A 79 15.81 -22.03 -3.62
C ALA A 79 17.06 -21.88 -2.75
N ILE A 80 16.99 -21.06 -1.70
CA ILE A 80 18.08 -20.88 -0.72
C ILE A 80 18.37 -22.19 0.01
N HIS A 81 17.33 -22.93 0.46
CA HIS A 81 17.50 -24.23 1.08
C HIS A 81 18.28 -25.20 0.18
N ARG A 82 17.98 -25.26 -1.12
CA ARG A 82 18.68 -26.12 -2.09
C ARG A 82 20.14 -25.73 -2.28
N ILE A 83 20.42 -24.42 -2.36
CA ILE A 83 21.79 -23.90 -2.49
C ILE A 83 22.57 -24.20 -1.23
N LEU A 84 22.01 -23.88 -0.05
CA LEU A 84 22.64 -24.10 1.24
C LEU A 84 22.91 -25.59 1.50
N SER A 85 21.96 -26.48 1.21
CA SER A 85 22.15 -27.92 1.34
C SER A 85 23.31 -28.42 0.45
N SER A 86 23.41 -27.91 -0.78
CA SER A 86 24.53 -28.23 -1.68
C SER A 86 25.88 -27.71 -1.13
N TYR A 87 25.89 -26.54 -0.51
CA TYR A 87 27.07 -25.97 0.14
C TYR A 87 27.49 -26.78 1.36
N LEU A 88 26.57 -27.12 2.25
CA LEU A 88 26.83 -27.91 3.46
C LEU A 88 27.26 -29.35 3.14
N ALA A 89 26.81 -29.90 2.01
CA ALA A 89 27.29 -31.19 1.50
C ALA A 89 28.72 -31.13 0.89
N GLY A 90 29.42 -30.00 1.06
CA GLY A 90 30.83 -29.86 0.66
C GLY A 90 31.02 -29.50 -0.84
N SER A 91 30.00 -29.04 -1.55
CA SER A 91 30.18 -28.61 -2.94
C SER A 91 31.10 -27.39 -3.03
N PRO A 92 32.15 -27.42 -3.88
CA PRO A 92 33.02 -26.26 -4.07
C PRO A 92 32.27 -25.03 -4.58
N LYS A 93 32.68 -23.83 -4.13
CA LYS A 93 32.03 -22.56 -4.52
C LYS A 93 31.91 -22.37 -6.02
N GLU A 94 32.94 -22.75 -6.76
CA GLU A 94 32.96 -22.64 -8.25
C GLU A 94 31.90 -23.55 -8.89
N LYS A 95 31.69 -24.75 -8.36
CA LYS A 95 30.64 -25.67 -8.81
C LYS A 95 29.25 -25.11 -8.53
N LEU A 96 29.05 -24.48 -7.34
CA LEU A 96 27.80 -23.81 -6.98
C LEU A 96 27.52 -22.63 -7.90
N LYS A 97 28.52 -21.76 -8.14
CA LYS A 97 28.37 -20.63 -9.08
C LYS A 97 28.00 -21.11 -10.50
N LYS A 98 28.67 -22.15 -11.01
CA LYS A 98 28.34 -22.73 -12.31
C LYS A 98 26.91 -23.28 -12.36
N ARG A 99 26.47 -23.94 -11.28
CA ARG A 99 25.13 -24.56 -11.21
C ARG A 99 24.01 -23.57 -11.05
N TYR A 100 24.20 -22.55 -10.21
CA TYR A 100 23.14 -21.66 -9.75
C TYR A 100 23.25 -20.24 -10.31
N GLY A 101 24.36 -19.86 -10.93
CA GLY A 101 24.62 -18.49 -11.37
C GLY A 101 23.62 -17.92 -12.39
N SER A 102 23.09 -18.76 -13.30
CA SER A 102 22.02 -18.35 -14.21
C SER A 102 20.63 -18.59 -13.63
N PHE A 103 20.50 -19.56 -12.74
CA PHE A 103 19.23 -19.89 -12.10
C PHE A 103 18.77 -18.80 -11.13
N VAL A 104 19.66 -18.27 -10.29
CA VAL A 104 19.29 -17.32 -9.22
C VAL A 104 18.70 -16.03 -9.79
N PRO A 105 19.30 -15.32 -10.77
CA PRO A 105 18.71 -14.12 -11.35
C PRO A 105 17.32 -14.38 -11.96
N ALA A 106 17.17 -15.48 -12.72
CA ALA A 106 15.90 -15.84 -13.34
C ALA A 106 14.83 -16.17 -12.28
N ALA A 107 15.17 -16.95 -11.27
CA ALA A 107 14.27 -17.31 -10.17
C ALA A 107 13.87 -16.10 -9.34
N SER A 108 14.81 -15.19 -9.05
CA SER A 108 14.55 -13.95 -8.30
C SER A 108 13.58 -13.04 -9.04
N LYS A 109 13.79 -12.81 -10.33
CA LYS A 109 12.89 -12.01 -11.16
C LYS A 109 11.49 -12.59 -11.20
N ASN A 110 11.37 -13.90 -11.46
CA ASN A 110 10.08 -14.57 -11.50
C ASN A 110 9.38 -14.55 -10.14
N ALA A 111 10.12 -14.79 -9.04
CA ALA A 111 9.56 -14.77 -7.69
C ALA A 111 9.03 -13.39 -7.32
N SER A 112 9.76 -12.31 -7.65
CA SER A 112 9.29 -10.95 -7.43
C SER A 112 8.00 -10.64 -8.21
N GLN A 113 7.91 -11.09 -9.45
CA GLN A 113 6.69 -10.91 -10.26
C GLN A 113 5.50 -11.70 -9.69
N MET A 114 5.74 -12.96 -9.30
CA MET A 114 4.68 -13.80 -8.74
C MET A 114 4.20 -13.34 -7.35
N GLU A 115 5.09 -12.80 -6.55
CA GLU A 115 4.72 -12.17 -5.27
C GLU A 115 3.75 -10.99 -5.50
N GLN A 116 4.07 -10.10 -6.47
CA GLN A 116 3.18 -9.01 -6.82
C GLN A 116 1.82 -9.50 -7.33
N ASN A 117 1.81 -10.53 -8.17
CA ASN A 117 0.57 -11.11 -8.68
C ASN A 117 -0.26 -11.71 -7.54
N ALA A 118 0.38 -12.45 -6.62
CA ALA A 118 -0.31 -13.04 -5.47
C ALA A 118 -0.93 -11.97 -4.56
N MET A 119 -0.20 -10.89 -4.27
CA MET A 119 -0.72 -9.77 -3.48
C MET A 119 -1.89 -9.06 -4.17
N ASN A 120 -1.84 -8.90 -5.50
CA ASN A 120 -2.95 -8.29 -6.22
C ASN A 120 -4.20 -9.18 -6.18
N ILE A 121 -4.04 -10.49 -6.42
CA ILE A 121 -5.15 -11.46 -6.36
C ILE A 121 -5.77 -11.49 -4.96
N GLU A 122 -4.94 -11.49 -3.90
CA GLU A 122 -5.40 -11.46 -2.51
C GLU A 122 -6.26 -10.21 -2.26
N ARG A 123 -5.78 -9.03 -2.70
CA ARG A 123 -6.53 -7.78 -2.58
C ARG A 123 -7.84 -7.81 -3.36
N ASP A 124 -7.79 -8.23 -4.63
CA ASP A 124 -8.99 -8.30 -5.46
C ASP A 124 -10.05 -9.23 -4.84
N CYS A 125 -9.62 -10.36 -4.25
CA CYS A 125 -10.52 -11.25 -3.52
C CYS A 125 -11.11 -10.58 -2.27
N GLU A 126 -10.30 -9.90 -1.47
CA GLU A 126 -10.78 -9.16 -0.29
C GLU A 126 -11.80 -8.08 -0.70
N ASP A 127 -11.52 -7.33 -1.76
CA ASP A 127 -12.41 -6.28 -2.25
C ASP A 127 -13.75 -6.86 -2.74
N CYS A 128 -13.75 -8.02 -3.42
CA CYS A 128 -14.98 -8.73 -3.79
C CYS A 128 -15.80 -9.13 -2.55
N TYR A 129 -15.18 -9.69 -1.50
CA TYR A 129 -15.88 -10.07 -0.27
C TYR A 129 -16.40 -8.85 0.50
N LYS A 130 -15.64 -7.77 0.56
CA LYS A 130 -16.07 -6.49 1.15
C LYS A 130 -17.27 -5.92 0.39
N ALA A 131 -17.23 -5.95 -0.95
CA ALA A 131 -18.34 -5.52 -1.80
C ALA A 131 -19.58 -6.39 -1.59
N GLU A 132 -19.44 -7.73 -1.55
CA GLU A 132 -20.55 -8.63 -1.26
C GLU A 132 -21.19 -8.32 0.10
N TYR A 133 -20.38 -8.14 1.14
CA TYR A 133 -20.86 -7.74 2.46
C TYR A 133 -21.63 -6.41 2.40
N MET A 134 -21.09 -5.41 1.70
CA MET A 134 -21.73 -4.07 1.59
C MET A 134 -22.99 -4.06 0.72
N SER A 135 -23.21 -5.07 -0.09
CA SER A 135 -24.46 -5.19 -0.88
C SER A 135 -25.72 -5.24 -0.02
N GLY A 136 -25.61 -5.76 1.21
CA GLY A 136 -26.69 -5.79 2.20
C GLY A 136 -26.99 -4.43 2.87
N PHE A 137 -26.21 -3.39 2.58
CA PHE A 137 -26.31 -2.09 3.23
C PHE A 137 -26.62 -0.94 2.27
N ILE A 138 -27.01 -1.23 1.03
CA ILE A 138 -27.37 -0.19 0.04
C ILE A 138 -28.47 0.70 0.62
N GLY A 139 -28.28 2.02 0.53
CA GLY A 139 -29.17 3.04 1.08
C GLY A 139 -28.91 3.38 2.56
N GLN A 140 -28.01 2.68 3.25
CA GLN A 140 -27.64 3.00 4.64
C GLN A 140 -26.46 3.97 4.68
N SER A 141 -26.47 4.84 5.71
CA SER A 141 -25.43 5.84 5.91
C SER A 141 -24.44 5.40 6.99
N PHE A 142 -23.19 5.74 6.76
CA PHE A 142 -22.05 5.44 7.63
C PHE A 142 -21.16 6.67 7.79
N THR A 143 -20.43 6.71 8.87
CA THR A 143 -19.32 7.66 9.03
C THR A 143 -18.02 6.96 8.67
N GLY A 144 -17.22 7.58 7.81
CA GLY A 144 -15.91 7.09 7.42
C GLY A 144 -14.88 8.20 7.41
N ARG A 145 -13.67 7.89 7.00
CA ARG A 145 -12.55 8.81 6.88
C ARG A 145 -12.03 8.82 5.44
N ILE A 146 -11.77 10.01 4.91
CA ILE A 146 -11.18 10.16 3.57
C ILE A 146 -9.74 9.64 3.61
N THR A 147 -9.45 8.60 2.82
CA THR A 147 -8.13 7.93 2.71
C THR A 147 -7.35 8.34 1.48
N GLY A 148 -8.05 8.79 0.43
CA GLY A 148 -7.44 9.21 -0.82
C GLY A 148 -8.29 10.23 -1.56
N VAL A 149 -7.63 11.12 -2.28
CA VAL A 149 -8.29 12.17 -3.09
C VAL A 149 -7.71 12.12 -4.50
N THR A 150 -8.58 12.19 -5.49
CA THR A 150 -8.24 12.12 -6.92
C THR A 150 -9.01 13.20 -7.70
N SER A 151 -8.69 13.36 -8.99
CA SER A 151 -9.43 14.30 -9.87
C SER A 151 -10.85 13.85 -10.19
N PHE A 152 -11.19 12.57 -9.96
CA PHE A 152 -12.53 12.02 -10.24
C PHE A 152 -13.37 11.79 -8.98
N GLY A 153 -12.86 12.15 -7.79
CA GLY A 153 -13.55 11.99 -6.52
C GLY A 153 -12.61 11.66 -5.37
N PHE A 154 -13.16 11.15 -4.28
CA PHE A 154 -12.35 10.75 -3.13
C PHE A 154 -12.82 9.41 -2.56
N PHE A 155 -11.90 8.71 -1.92
CA PHE A 155 -12.13 7.42 -1.28
C PHE A 155 -12.41 7.62 0.21
N VAL A 156 -13.40 6.91 0.72
CA VAL A 156 -13.77 6.91 2.13
C VAL A 156 -13.67 5.50 2.68
N GLU A 157 -12.88 5.32 3.73
CA GLU A 157 -12.78 4.08 4.48
C GLU A 157 -13.70 4.14 5.71
N LEU A 158 -14.54 3.14 5.84
CA LEU A 158 -15.44 2.95 6.97
C LEU A 158 -14.70 2.28 8.15
N GLU A 159 -15.29 2.26 9.34
CA GLU A 159 -14.72 1.60 10.53
C GLU A 159 -14.46 0.09 10.34
N ASN A 160 -15.22 -0.56 9.46
CA ASN A 160 -15.07 -1.97 9.10
C ASN A 160 -14.00 -2.21 8.01
N SER A 161 -13.18 -1.21 7.70
CA SER A 161 -12.13 -1.26 6.68
C SER A 161 -12.62 -1.48 5.25
N VAL A 162 -13.90 -1.22 4.98
CA VAL A 162 -14.40 -1.13 3.61
C VAL A 162 -14.10 0.26 3.06
N GLU A 163 -13.43 0.31 1.92
CA GLU A 163 -13.19 1.56 1.18
C GLU A 163 -14.17 1.66 0.00
N GLY A 164 -14.70 2.85 -0.22
CA GLY A 164 -15.58 3.12 -1.36
C GLY A 164 -15.33 4.51 -1.94
N LEU A 165 -15.73 4.69 -3.20
CA LEU A 165 -15.57 5.93 -3.96
C LEU A 165 -16.80 6.82 -3.80
N VAL A 166 -16.57 8.10 -3.46
CA VAL A 166 -17.52 9.19 -3.71
C VAL A 166 -17.07 9.87 -5.01
N SER A 167 -17.87 9.73 -6.06
CA SER A 167 -17.56 10.31 -7.36
C SER A 167 -17.69 11.83 -7.32
N ILE A 168 -16.85 12.53 -8.08
CA ILE A 168 -16.97 13.99 -8.26
C ILE A 168 -18.34 14.40 -8.85
N ASN A 169 -18.97 13.50 -9.62
CA ASN A 169 -20.29 13.73 -10.20
C ASN A 169 -21.43 13.68 -9.17
N ASP A 170 -21.18 13.07 -8.01
CA ASP A 170 -22.14 12.95 -6.90
C ASP A 170 -21.94 14.04 -5.85
N LEU A 171 -20.98 14.94 -6.08
CA LEU A 171 -20.74 16.10 -5.24
C LEU A 171 -21.68 17.25 -5.63
N PRO A 172 -21.94 18.22 -4.73
CA PRO A 172 -22.64 19.45 -5.08
C PRO A 172 -22.03 20.11 -6.31
N VAL A 173 -22.86 20.79 -7.11
CA VAL A 173 -22.38 21.48 -8.33
C VAL A 173 -21.27 22.47 -7.95
N GLY A 174 -20.11 22.30 -8.57
CA GLY A 174 -18.90 23.10 -8.28
C GLY A 174 -17.82 22.90 -9.34
N ASP A 175 -16.73 23.63 -9.20
CA ASP A 175 -15.50 23.49 -10.00
C ASP A 175 -14.41 22.93 -9.10
N TYR A 176 -14.36 21.60 -8.99
CA TYR A 176 -13.45 20.88 -8.10
C TYR A 176 -12.09 20.68 -8.74
N GLN A 177 -11.06 21.15 -8.05
CA GLN A 177 -9.66 21.01 -8.43
C GLN A 177 -8.88 20.21 -7.38
N LEU A 178 -8.05 19.28 -7.88
CA LEU A 178 -7.17 18.50 -7.02
C LEU A 178 -5.94 19.34 -6.65
N GLU A 179 -5.84 19.71 -5.37
CA GLU A 179 -4.69 20.43 -4.84
C GLU A 179 -3.67 19.45 -4.23
N GLU A 180 -2.48 19.39 -4.82
CA GLU A 180 -1.31 18.61 -4.35
C GLU A 180 -1.59 17.11 -4.05
N GLY A 181 -2.67 16.53 -4.60
CA GLY A 181 -3.03 15.14 -4.37
C GLY A 181 -3.56 14.80 -2.97
N ILE A 182 -3.91 15.81 -2.17
CA ILE A 182 -4.39 15.65 -0.79
C ILE A 182 -5.73 16.32 -0.51
N GLU A 183 -6.15 17.22 -1.36
CA GLU A 183 -7.38 17.98 -1.19
C GLU A 183 -8.08 18.16 -2.53
N LEU A 184 -9.38 17.93 -2.54
CA LEU A 184 -10.28 18.27 -3.64
C LEU A 184 -11.07 19.51 -3.22
N LYS A 185 -10.78 20.65 -3.84
CA LYS A 185 -11.33 21.92 -3.46
C LYS A 185 -12.22 22.49 -4.57
N ASP A 186 -13.39 22.95 -4.18
CA ASP A 186 -14.25 23.71 -5.06
C ASP A 186 -13.82 25.18 -5.14
N SER A 187 -13.43 25.63 -6.32
CA SER A 187 -12.99 27.01 -6.57
C SER A 187 -14.12 28.03 -6.44
N LEU A 188 -15.40 27.60 -6.55
CA LEU A 188 -16.55 28.48 -6.50
C LEU A 188 -17.07 28.70 -5.09
N SER A 189 -17.26 27.63 -4.32
CA SER A 189 -17.80 27.71 -2.95
C SER A 189 -16.71 27.76 -1.88
N GLY A 190 -15.50 27.35 -2.18
CA GLY A 190 -14.42 27.17 -1.22
C GLY A 190 -14.54 25.90 -0.37
N ASN A 191 -15.55 25.05 -0.61
CA ASN A 191 -15.67 23.76 0.04
C ASN A 191 -14.49 22.84 -0.34
N PHE A 192 -14.09 21.97 0.57
CA PHE A 192 -13.00 21.05 0.31
C PHE A 192 -13.21 19.69 0.99
N TYR A 193 -12.61 18.67 0.38
CA TYR A 193 -12.52 17.31 0.89
C TYR A 193 -11.04 16.92 0.97
N ARG A 194 -10.57 16.62 2.19
CA ARG A 194 -9.14 16.40 2.47
C ARG A 194 -8.90 15.02 3.07
N ILE A 195 -7.76 14.43 2.76
CA ILE A 195 -7.29 13.19 3.40
C ILE A 195 -7.29 13.35 4.92
N GLY A 196 -7.86 12.36 5.62
CA GLY A 196 -8.02 12.34 7.08
C GLY A 196 -9.33 12.96 7.60
N GLN A 197 -10.07 13.69 6.76
CA GLN A 197 -11.36 14.28 7.14
C GLN A 197 -12.40 13.20 7.38
N SER A 198 -13.20 13.35 8.45
CA SER A 198 -14.38 12.51 8.68
C SER A 198 -15.51 12.92 7.73
N GLN A 199 -16.18 11.95 7.11
CA GLN A 199 -17.27 12.19 6.16
C GLN A 199 -18.41 11.21 6.40
N GLN A 200 -19.64 11.73 6.40
CA GLN A 200 -20.84 10.89 6.33
C GLN A 200 -21.13 10.53 4.88
N VAL A 201 -21.34 9.25 4.62
CA VAL A 201 -21.61 8.71 3.29
C VAL A 201 -22.72 7.68 3.33
N THR A 202 -23.44 7.56 2.22
CA THR A 202 -24.49 6.55 2.03
C THR A 202 -24.03 5.56 0.96
N VAL A 203 -24.23 4.27 1.17
CA VAL A 203 -23.94 3.24 0.18
C VAL A 203 -24.88 3.40 -1.00
N ALA A 204 -24.38 3.84 -2.14
CA ALA A 204 -25.17 4.12 -3.34
C ALA A 204 -25.32 2.87 -4.22
N SER A 205 -24.22 2.20 -4.51
CA SER A 205 -24.20 0.99 -5.32
C SER A 205 -22.99 0.13 -5.00
N VAL A 206 -23.08 -1.15 -5.36
CA VAL A 206 -22.01 -2.13 -5.16
C VAL A 206 -21.87 -2.97 -6.42
N ASP A 207 -20.64 -3.15 -6.90
CA ASP A 207 -20.29 -4.14 -7.91
C ASP A 207 -19.39 -5.20 -7.28
N VAL A 208 -19.98 -6.33 -6.94
CA VAL A 208 -19.28 -7.45 -6.29
C VAL A 208 -18.20 -8.02 -7.21
N SER A 209 -18.47 -8.09 -8.52
CA SER A 209 -17.55 -8.68 -9.48
C SER A 209 -16.29 -7.85 -9.70
N ALA A 210 -16.42 -6.53 -9.57
CA ALA A 210 -15.33 -5.58 -9.64
C ALA A 210 -14.71 -5.25 -8.26
N GLY A 211 -15.30 -5.77 -7.16
CA GLY A 211 -14.86 -5.43 -5.80
C GLY A 211 -15.07 -3.96 -5.45
N GLN A 212 -16.08 -3.30 -6.05
CA GLN A 212 -16.27 -1.85 -5.92
C GLN A 212 -17.49 -1.49 -5.08
N VAL A 213 -17.30 -0.53 -4.19
CA VAL A 213 -18.37 0.11 -3.42
C VAL A 213 -18.39 1.59 -3.78
N ASN A 214 -19.56 2.10 -4.16
CA ASN A 214 -19.76 3.50 -4.44
C ASN A 214 -20.61 4.13 -3.35
N PHE A 215 -20.17 5.28 -2.91
CA PHE A 215 -20.85 6.09 -1.91
C PHE A 215 -21.35 7.40 -2.53
N THR A 216 -22.37 7.96 -1.92
CA THR A 216 -22.77 9.37 -2.08
C THR A 216 -22.61 10.10 -0.76
N LEU A 217 -22.59 11.42 -0.77
CA LEU A 217 -22.72 12.20 0.46
C LEU A 217 -24.07 11.92 1.11
N ALA A 218 -24.11 11.82 2.45
CA ALA A 218 -25.32 11.60 3.23
C ALA A 218 -26.08 12.90 3.46
#